data_87e3e3bc88a36ea8e995bddce93b19be
#
_entry.id   87e3e3bc88a36ea8e995bddce93b19be
#
_cell.length_a   1.000
_cell.length_b   1.000
_cell.length_c   1.000
_cell.angle_alpha   90.00
_cell.angle_beta   90.00
_cell.angle_gamma   90.00
#
_symmetry.space_group_name_H-M   'P 1'
#
loop_
_entity.id
_entity.type
_entity.pdbx_description
1 polymer ?
#
loop_
_entity_poly.entity_id
_entity_poly.type
_entity_poly.pdbx_seq_one_letter_code
_entity_poly.pdbx_strand_id
1 'polypeptide(L)'
;MTNQQSLNSVDMLLNMGPQHPSTHGVFRMVLQIDGERVMDVEPYIGYLHRGSEKLSEGEQYAQIVTLFDRLDYLANFNNELVFCMAVEKLMGVEIPERAEYIRVILCELNRISSHFLFYGTMGMDAGASTPILYGFRDREKIQSLFESVSGARMMHNYFRIGGVKEDLPSDFFENIYWLLEEIKQGVDQADSLLSFNEIFLNRTRNIGLIN
;
A
#
# COMPACT_ATOMS: atom_id res chain seq x y z
N MET A 1 -33.21 -43.26 -21.32
CA MET A 1 -33.49 -41.81 -21.43
C MET A 1 -33.54 -41.28 -20.01
N THR A 2 -32.38 -40.81 -19.49
CA THR A 2 -32.24 -40.23 -18.18
C THR A 2 -32.64 -38.78 -18.26
N ASN A 3 -33.77 -38.45 -17.65
CA ASN A 3 -34.26 -37.09 -17.46
C ASN A 3 -33.26 -36.33 -16.56
N GLN A 4 -32.35 -35.60 -17.15
CA GLN A 4 -31.62 -34.54 -16.43
C GLN A 4 -32.65 -33.45 -16.11
N GLN A 5 -33.17 -33.48 -14.89
CA GLN A 5 -33.80 -32.32 -14.33
C GLN A 5 -32.74 -31.20 -14.27
N SER A 6 -32.87 -30.19 -15.11
CA SER A 6 -32.14 -28.94 -14.97
C SER A 6 -32.53 -28.36 -13.59
N LEU A 7 -31.64 -28.46 -12.65
CA LEU A 7 -31.75 -27.67 -11.43
C LEU A 7 -31.79 -26.20 -11.89
N ASN A 8 -32.97 -25.58 -11.74
CA ASN A 8 -33.08 -24.15 -11.91
C ASN A 8 -32.20 -23.49 -10.84
N SER A 9 -31.02 -23.02 -11.25
CA SER A 9 -30.18 -22.21 -10.41
C SER A 9 -30.95 -20.92 -10.11
N VAL A 10 -31.05 -20.59 -8.84
CA VAL A 10 -31.66 -19.34 -8.41
C VAL A 10 -30.53 -18.34 -8.24
N ASP A 11 -30.58 -17.24 -9.00
CA ASP A 11 -29.67 -16.13 -8.81
C ASP A 11 -29.77 -15.64 -7.35
N MET A 12 -28.62 -15.63 -6.67
CA MET A 12 -28.53 -15.19 -5.27
C MET A 12 -27.69 -13.91 -5.19
N LEU A 13 -28.18 -12.95 -4.38
CA LEU A 13 -27.40 -11.77 -4.03
C LEU A 13 -26.66 -12.04 -2.70
N LEU A 14 -25.35 -11.98 -2.76
CA LEU A 14 -24.48 -12.15 -1.61
C LEU A 14 -23.79 -10.82 -1.24
N ASN A 15 -23.99 -10.35 -0.01
CA ASN A 15 -23.27 -9.21 0.51
C ASN A 15 -21.96 -9.68 1.16
N MET A 16 -20.81 -9.20 0.64
CA MET A 16 -19.49 -9.40 1.22
C MET A 16 -18.97 -8.08 1.79
N GLY A 17 -18.63 -8.09 3.08
CA GLY A 17 -18.13 -6.90 3.77
C GLY A 17 -19.20 -5.93 4.25
N PRO A 18 -18.80 -4.84 4.92
CA PRO A 18 -17.39 -4.44 5.18
C PRO A 18 -16.62 -5.34 6.17
N GLN A 19 -17.29 -6.01 7.10
CA GLN A 19 -16.66 -6.97 8.01
C GLN A 19 -16.51 -8.33 7.32
N HIS A 20 -15.42 -8.52 6.62
CA HIS A 20 -15.10 -9.76 5.93
C HIS A 20 -13.57 -9.83 5.69
N PRO A 21 -12.92 -10.98 5.84
CA PRO A 21 -11.46 -11.11 5.61
C PRO A 21 -11.01 -10.61 4.25
N SER A 22 -11.75 -10.92 3.19
CA SER A 22 -11.41 -10.54 1.80
C SER A 22 -11.68 -9.08 1.47
N THR A 23 -12.33 -8.32 2.34
CA THR A 23 -12.64 -6.90 2.14
C THR A 23 -11.84 -5.96 3.05
N HIS A 24 -10.87 -6.50 3.77
CA HIS A 24 -9.98 -5.79 4.71
C HIS A 24 -10.73 -4.93 5.74
N GLY A 25 -12.02 -5.22 6.01
CA GLY A 25 -12.85 -4.53 6.98
C GLY A 25 -13.46 -3.21 6.51
N VAL A 26 -13.16 -2.74 5.28
CA VAL A 26 -13.49 -1.39 4.80
C VAL A 26 -14.08 -1.35 3.39
N PHE A 27 -14.28 -2.50 2.77
CA PHE A 27 -14.85 -2.62 1.44
C PHE A 27 -16.11 -3.50 1.47
N ARG A 28 -17.13 -3.13 0.74
CA ARG A 28 -18.34 -3.94 0.57
C ARG A 28 -18.56 -4.23 -0.90
N MET A 29 -18.87 -5.48 -1.21
CA MET A 29 -19.30 -5.92 -2.52
C MET A 29 -20.68 -6.57 -2.43
N VAL A 30 -21.54 -6.32 -3.39
CA VAL A 30 -22.75 -7.11 -3.62
C VAL A 30 -22.48 -7.99 -4.85
N LEU A 31 -22.44 -9.30 -4.62
CA LEU A 31 -22.22 -10.29 -5.67
C LEU A 31 -23.53 -10.86 -6.14
N GLN A 32 -23.76 -10.89 -7.45
CA GLN A 32 -24.78 -11.73 -8.05
C GLN A 32 -24.13 -13.07 -8.42
N ILE A 33 -24.61 -14.15 -7.83
CA ILE A 33 -24.04 -15.48 -8.03
C ILE A 33 -25.05 -16.48 -8.53
N ASP A 34 -24.60 -17.38 -9.43
CA ASP A 34 -25.30 -18.56 -9.89
C ASP A 34 -24.51 -19.79 -9.42
N GLY A 35 -24.96 -20.39 -8.32
CA GLY A 35 -24.21 -21.39 -7.60
C GLY A 35 -22.90 -20.80 -7.03
N GLU A 36 -21.75 -21.29 -7.49
CA GLU A 36 -20.43 -20.77 -7.11
C GLU A 36 -19.84 -19.78 -8.15
N ARG A 37 -20.61 -19.48 -9.19
CA ARG A 37 -20.16 -18.60 -10.27
C ARG A 37 -20.59 -17.17 -10.01
N VAL A 38 -19.64 -16.24 -10.00
CA VAL A 38 -19.92 -14.81 -9.92
C VAL A 38 -20.37 -14.31 -11.29
N MET A 39 -21.58 -13.77 -11.37
CA MET A 39 -22.18 -13.23 -12.58
C MET A 39 -21.98 -11.73 -12.70
N ASP A 40 -22.11 -11.01 -11.58
CA ASP A 40 -21.92 -9.56 -11.50
C ASP A 40 -21.39 -9.13 -10.11
N VAL A 41 -20.72 -7.98 -10.06
CA VAL A 41 -20.12 -7.41 -8.84
C VAL A 41 -20.43 -5.93 -8.77
N GLU A 42 -21.17 -5.52 -7.77
CA GLU A 42 -21.42 -4.10 -7.45
C GLU A 42 -20.55 -3.66 -6.27
N PRO A 43 -19.51 -2.82 -6.49
CA PRO A 43 -18.64 -2.35 -5.43
C PRO A 43 -19.24 -1.16 -4.69
N TYR A 44 -19.16 -1.16 -3.36
CA TYR A 44 -19.54 -0.05 -2.49
C TYR A 44 -18.31 0.49 -1.78
N ILE A 45 -17.85 1.66 -2.20
CA ILE A 45 -16.71 2.38 -1.62
C ILE A 45 -17.18 3.47 -0.67
N GLY A 46 -16.25 4.05 0.10
CA GLY A 46 -16.54 5.18 0.99
C GLY A 46 -16.42 4.86 2.48
N TYR A 47 -16.23 3.61 2.88
CA TYR A 47 -16.08 3.25 4.30
C TYR A 47 -14.79 3.79 4.93
N LEU A 48 -13.81 4.21 4.15
CA LEU A 48 -12.60 4.93 4.58
C LEU A 48 -12.67 6.44 4.32
N HIS A 49 -13.79 6.97 3.89
CA HIS A 49 -13.94 8.41 3.68
C HIS A 49 -13.92 9.15 5.01
N ARG A 50 -12.89 9.96 5.25
CA ARG A 50 -12.66 10.69 6.50
C ARG A 50 -12.85 12.20 6.38
N GLY A 51 -13.30 12.68 5.23
CA GLY A 51 -13.50 14.10 4.96
C GLY A 51 -12.19 14.90 4.93
N SER A 52 -11.06 14.28 4.53
CA SER A 52 -9.73 14.91 4.56
C SER A 52 -9.67 16.22 3.78
N GLU A 53 -10.34 16.30 2.64
CA GLU A 53 -10.44 17.52 1.82
C GLU A 53 -11.11 18.64 2.60
N LYS A 54 -12.24 18.36 3.25
CA LYS A 54 -12.98 19.36 4.05
C LYS A 54 -12.22 19.78 5.31
N LEU A 55 -11.53 18.86 5.95
CA LEU A 55 -10.64 19.17 7.08
C LEU A 55 -9.50 20.10 6.65
N SER A 56 -8.92 19.86 5.48
CA SER A 56 -7.82 20.68 4.95
C SER A 56 -8.21 22.14 4.68
N GLU A 57 -9.48 22.44 4.39
CA GLU A 57 -9.95 23.82 4.22
C GLU A 57 -9.81 24.69 5.48
N GLY A 58 -9.86 24.07 6.66
CA GLY A 58 -9.76 24.73 7.96
C GLY A 58 -8.35 24.85 8.52
N GLU A 59 -7.36 24.21 7.89
CA GLU A 59 -6.01 24.07 8.42
C GLU A 59 -4.98 24.92 7.67
N GLN A 60 -3.86 25.22 8.31
CA GLN A 60 -2.72 25.86 7.66
C GLN A 60 -1.94 24.83 6.84
N TYR A 61 -1.31 25.25 5.74
CA TYR A 61 -0.55 24.36 4.86
C TYR A 61 0.45 23.46 5.60
N ALA A 62 1.15 23.96 6.61
CA ALA A 62 2.09 23.15 7.40
C ALA A 62 1.40 22.03 8.21
N GLN A 63 0.14 22.21 8.59
CA GLN A 63 -0.65 21.22 9.34
C GLN A 63 -1.25 20.16 8.42
N ILE A 64 -1.57 20.55 7.18
CA ILE A 64 -2.17 19.65 6.18
C ILE A 64 -1.25 18.47 5.85
N VAL A 65 0.07 18.61 5.94
CA VAL A 65 1.03 17.50 5.76
C VAL A 65 0.63 16.28 6.58
N THR A 66 0.16 16.49 7.81
CA THR A 66 -0.27 15.39 8.70
C THR A 66 -1.53 14.67 8.23
N LEU A 67 -2.38 15.33 7.47
CA LEU A 67 -3.55 14.70 6.84
C LEU A 67 -3.13 13.86 5.63
N PHE A 68 -2.16 14.36 4.85
CA PHE A 68 -1.63 13.64 3.69
C PHE A 68 -0.93 12.34 4.08
N ASP A 69 -0.18 12.32 5.16
CA ASP A 69 0.41 11.09 5.72
C ASP A 69 -0.57 9.92 5.81
N ARG A 70 -1.84 10.23 6.04
CA ARG A 70 -2.89 9.25 6.33
C ARG A 70 -3.79 8.93 5.14
N LEU A 71 -3.51 9.46 3.95
CA LEU A 71 -4.30 9.15 2.74
C LEU A 71 -3.97 7.73 2.26
N ASP A 72 -2.76 7.52 1.82
CA ASP A 72 -2.20 6.19 1.62
C ASP A 72 -1.20 5.92 2.76
N TYR A 73 -1.68 5.31 3.83
CA TYR A 73 -0.90 5.09 5.05
C TYR A 73 0.23 4.07 4.88
N LEU A 74 0.42 3.50 3.69
CA LEU A 74 1.55 2.64 3.34
C LEU A 74 2.65 3.40 2.58
N ALA A 75 2.32 4.55 2.01
CA ALA A 75 3.20 5.38 1.21
C ALA A 75 3.30 6.82 1.74
N ASN A 76 3.49 6.96 3.05
CA ASN A 76 3.44 8.23 3.77
C ASN A 76 4.38 9.30 3.16
N PHE A 77 5.66 8.97 2.95
CA PHE A 77 6.62 9.91 2.36
C PHE A 77 6.22 10.35 0.94
N ASN A 78 5.65 9.44 0.14
CA ASN A 78 5.18 9.79 -1.18
C ASN A 78 3.99 10.77 -1.12
N ASN A 79 3.09 10.59 -0.15
CA ASN A 79 1.97 11.51 0.07
C ASN A 79 2.45 12.90 0.52
N GLU A 80 3.37 12.95 1.49
CA GLU A 80 3.99 14.20 1.95
C GLU A 80 4.67 14.92 0.80
N LEU A 81 5.42 14.18 -0.04
CA LEU A 81 6.16 14.73 -1.17
C LEU A 81 5.23 15.45 -2.15
N VAL A 82 4.15 14.79 -2.57
CA VAL A 82 3.20 15.37 -3.55
C VAL A 82 2.63 16.67 -3.03
N PHE A 83 2.24 16.73 -1.77
CA PHE A 83 1.69 17.94 -1.18
C PHE A 83 2.75 19.03 -1.05
N CYS A 84 3.93 18.74 -0.52
CA CYS A 84 5.01 19.72 -0.38
C CYS A 84 5.40 20.30 -1.74
N MET A 85 5.61 19.46 -2.76
CA MET A 85 5.94 19.90 -4.12
C MET A 85 4.86 20.81 -4.73
N ALA A 86 3.58 20.50 -4.50
CA ALA A 86 2.48 21.33 -5.01
C ALA A 86 2.50 22.75 -4.39
N VAL A 87 2.71 22.82 -3.08
CA VAL A 87 2.78 24.10 -2.35
C VAL A 87 4.05 24.87 -2.72
N GLU A 88 5.19 24.20 -2.80
CA GLU A 88 6.48 24.80 -3.20
C GLU A 88 6.40 25.40 -4.59
N LYS A 89 5.79 24.69 -5.54
CA LYS A 89 5.56 25.19 -6.90
C LYS A 89 4.64 26.42 -6.90
N LEU A 90 3.61 26.41 -6.07
CA LEU A 90 2.68 27.55 -5.95
C LEU A 90 3.37 28.78 -5.34
N MET A 91 4.26 28.57 -4.37
CA MET A 91 5.01 29.64 -3.70
C MET A 91 6.25 30.10 -4.46
N GLY A 92 6.73 29.33 -5.44
CA GLY A 92 7.99 29.57 -6.13
C GLY A 92 9.21 29.39 -5.23
N VAL A 93 9.16 28.45 -4.25
CA VAL A 93 10.25 28.18 -3.33
C VAL A 93 11.19 27.15 -3.93
N GLU A 94 12.49 27.44 -3.92
CA GLU A 94 13.54 26.51 -4.28
C GLU A 94 13.96 25.67 -3.05
N ILE A 95 14.27 24.41 -3.29
CA ILE A 95 14.63 23.45 -2.24
C ILE A 95 16.14 23.21 -2.30
N PRO A 96 16.83 23.07 -1.16
CA PRO A 96 18.23 22.65 -1.13
C PRO A 96 18.42 21.27 -1.79
N GLU A 97 19.44 21.14 -2.65
CA GLU A 97 19.74 19.90 -3.36
C GLU A 97 19.84 18.67 -2.43
N ARG A 98 20.46 18.85 -1.26
CA ARG A 98 20.54 17.79 -0.24
C ARG A 98 19.17 17.30 0.21
N ALA A 99 18.21 18.21 0.40
CA ALA A 99 16.84 17.85 0.80
C ALA A 99 16.11 17.10 -0.33
N GLU A 100 16.36 17.43 -1.60
CA GLU A 100 15.82 16.68 -2.73
C GLU A 100 16.31 15.23 -2.74
N TYR A 101 17.61 15.00 -2.58
CA TYR A 101 18.17 13.64 -2.50
C TYR A 101 17.60 12.85 -1.31
N ILE A 102 17.47 13.47 -0.14
CA ILE A 102 16.87 12.83 1.04
C ILE A 102 15.42 12.41 0.73
N ARG A 103 14.63 13.30 0.14
CA ARG A 103 13.24 13.00 -0.24
C ARG A 103 13.16 11.82 -1.21
N VAL A 104 14.01 11.79 -2.24
CA VAL A 104 14.03 10.70 -3.21
C VAL A 104 14.39 9.38 -2.54
N ILE A 105 15.44 9.33 -1.72
CA ILE A 105 15.85 8.11 -1.02
C ILE A 105 14.72 7.56 -0.15
N LEU A 106 14.09 8.41 0.67
CA LEU A 106 13.02 7.99 1.56
C LEU A 106 11.76 7.57 0.80
N CYS A 107 11.42 8.24 -0.31
CA CYS A 107 10.30 7.87 -1.15
C CYS A 107 10.51 6.51 -1.84
N GLU A 108 11.72 6.22 -2.34
CA GLU A 108 11.99 4.94 -2.98
C GLU A 108 12.02 3.78 -1.96
N LEU A 109 12.58 4.00 -0.78
CA LEU A 109 12.46 3.02 0.31
C LEU A 109 11.01 2.80 0.74
N ASN A 110 10.21 3.85 0.78
CA ASN A 110 8.79 3.76 1.09
C ASN A 110 8.03 2.99 0.01
N ARG A 111 8.38 3.18 -1.26
CA ARG A 111 7.86 2.40 -2.38
C ARG A 111 8.17 0.91 -2.22
N ILE A 112 9.41 0.56 -1.88
CA ILE A 112 9.81 -0.83 -1.63
C ILE A 112 9.02 -1.41 -0.45
N SER A 113 8.89 -0.67 0.64
CA SER A 113 8.09 -1.06 1.81
C SER A 113 6.62 -1.34 1.45
N SER A 114 6.03 -0.49 0.61
CA SER A 114 4.67 -0.67 0.08
C SER A 114 4.56 -1.90 -0.80
N HIS A 115 5.55 -2.18 -1.65
CA HIS A 115 5.57 -3.37 -2.50
C HIS A 115 5.68 -4.68 -1.69
N PHE A 116 6.45 -4.71 -0.61
CA PHE A 116 6.46 -5.87 0.29
C PHE A 116 5.10 -6.17 0.90
N LEU A 117 4.36 -5.13 1.26
CA LEU A 117 3.00 -5.31 1.76
C LEU A 117 2.06 -5.79 0.64
N PHE A 118 2.10 -5.16 -0.53
CA PHE A 118 1.30 -5.56 -1.69
C PHE A 118 1.53 -7.04 -2.02
N TYR A 119 2.78 -7.45 -2.13
CA TYR A 119 3.16 -8.83 -2.38
C TYR A 119 2.57 -9.79 -1.34
N GLY A 120 2.73 -9.45 -0.05
CA GLY A 120 2.24 -10.28 1.05
C GLY A 120 0.70 -10.41 1.05
N THR A 121 -0.02 -9.29 0.87
CA THR A 121 -1.48 -9.27 0.85
C THR A 121 -2.05 -9.93 -0.40
N MET A 122 -1.44 -9.71 -1.56
CA MET A 122 -1.83 -10.39 -2.81
C MET A 122 -1.69 -11.92 -2.67
N GLY A 123 -0.59 -12.37 -2.06
CA GLY A 123 -0.40 -13.78 -1.76
C GLY A 123 -1.49 -14.33 -0.85
N MET A 124 -1.82 -13.61 0.22
CA MET A 124 -2.86 -14.00 1.18
C MET A 124 -4.24 -14.06 0.51
N ASP A 125 -4.60 -13.08 -0.28
CA ASP A 125 -5.88 -13.03 -0.99
C ASP A 125 -5.98 -14.16 -2.04
N ALA A 126 -4.86 -14.54 -2.64
CA ALA A 126 -4.77 -15.71 -3.52
C ALA A 126 -4.69 -17.07 -2.77
N GLY A 127 -4.74 -17.07 -1.42
CA GLY A 127 -4.78 -18.27 -0.58
C GLY A 127 -3.41 -18.74 -0.10
N ALA A 128 -2.34 -17.93 -0.22
CA ALA A 128 -1.01 -18.21 0.28
C ALA A 128 -0.68 -17.30 1.47
N SER A 129 -0.82 -17.79 2.72
CA SER A 129 -0.61 -16.98 3.92
C SER A 129 0.85 -16.72 4.29
N THR A 130 1.78 -17.56 3.83
CA THR A 130 3.21 -17.44 4.17
C THR A 130 3.86 -16.15 3.64
N PRO A 131 3.61 -15.70 2.39
CA PRO A 131 4.24 -14.49 1.83
C PRO A 131 4.03 -13.23 2.64
N ILE A 132 2.88 -13.07 3.32
CA ILE A 132 2.62 -11.88 4.13
C ILE A 132 3.58 -11.78 5.32
N LEU A 133 3.93 -12.90 5.95
CA LEU A 133 4.86 -12.94 7.09
C LEU A 133 6.27 -12.50 6.65
N TYR A 134 6.73 -12.95 5.49
CA TYR A 134 8.01 -12.55 4.92
C TYR A 134 8.00 -11.09 4.48
N GLY A 135 6.93 -10.65 3.83
CA GLY A 135 6.76 -9.25 3.45
C GLY A 135 6.81 -8.31 4.66
N PHE A 136 6.13 -8.65 5.76
CA PHE A 136 6.19 -7.86 7.00
C PHE A 136 7.55 -7.91 7.68
N ARG A 137 8.25 -9.04 7.66
CA ARG A 137 9.62 -9.15 8.19
C ARG A 137 10.57 -8.17 7.50
N ASP A 138 10.51 -8.10 6.18
CA ASP A 138 11.43 -7.25 5.41
C ASP A 138 10.99 -5.77 5.45
N ARG A 139 9.67 -5.53 5.44
CA ARG A 139 9.11 -4.21 5.69
C ARG A 139 9.52 -3.66 7.06
N GLU A 140 9.59 -4.49 8.10
CA GLU A 140 9.98 -4.09 9.46
C GLU A 140 11.38 -3.46 9.52
N LYS A 141 12.34 -3.98 8.74
CA LYS A 141 13.69 -3.44 8.64
C LYS A 141 13.69 -2.01 8.07
N ILE A 142 12.86 -1.78 7.05
CA ILE A 142 12.67 -0.45 6.44
C ILE A 142 12.00 0.51 7.44
N GLN A 143 10.98 0.05 8.17
CA GLN A 143 10.31 0.85 9.19
C GLN A 143 11.25 1.28 10.33
N SER A 144 12.17 0.42 10.73
CA SER A 144 13.19 0.75 11.73
C SER A 144 14.12 1.87 11.24
N LEU A 145 14.50 1.84 9.95
CA LEU A 145 15.28 2.93 9.37
C LEU A 145 14.47 4.24 9.32
N PHE A 146 13.19 4.19 8.96
CA PHE A 146 12.31 5.37 8.97
C PHE A 146 12.15 5.97 10.36
N GLU A 147 12.02 5.12 11.39
CA GLU A 147 11.96 5.55 12.77
C GLU A 147 13.23 6.29 13.20
N SER A 148 14.41 5.83 12.76
CA SER A 148 15.68 6.52 13.06
C SER A 148 15.78 7.91 12.44
N VAL A 149 15.11 8.13 11.29
CA VAL A 149 15.13 9.41 10.56
C VAL A 149 14.04 10.36 11.04
N SER A 150 12.83 9.87 11.25
CA SER A 150 11.65 10.71 11.49
C SER A 150 11.17 10.72 12.94
N GLY A 151 11.61 9.73 13.74
CA GLY A 151 11.11 9.46 15.08
C GLY A 151 9.80 8.67 15.11
N ALA A 152 9.26 8.27 13.93
CA ALA A 152 8.02 7.52 13.82
C ALA A 152 8.15 6.37 12.82
N ARG A 153 7.55 5.23 13.16
CA ARG A 153 7.53 4.04 12.28
C ARG A 153 6.58 4.19 11.11
N MET A 154 5.51 4.95 11.29
CA MET A 154 4.50 5.30 10.29
C MET A 154 4.02 6.73 10.56
N MET A 155 3.43 7.38 9.55
CA MET A 155 2.95 8.76 9.67
C MET A 155 4.10 9.70 10.06
N HIS A 156 5.10 9.76 9.18
CA HIS A 156 6.42 10.29 9.49
C HIS A 156 6.43 11.79 9.73
N ASN A 157 5.54 12.54 9.05
CA ASN A 157 5.47 14.00 9.14
C ASN A 157 6.87 14.64 9.08
N TYR A 158 7.66 14.21 8.10
CA TYR A 158 9.09 14.53 8.01
C TYR A 158 9.40 15.55 6.91
N PHE A 159 8.72 15.46 5.74
CA PHE A 159 8.89 16.46 4.71
C PHE A 159 8.23 17.77 5.13
N ARG A 160 8.85 18.86 4.73
CA ARG A 160 8.40 20.22 5.03
C ARG A 160 8.40 21.02 3.74
N ILE A 161 7.52 22.00 3.64
CA ILE A 161 7.56 22.99 2.56
C ILE A 161 8.91 23.68 2.62
N GLY A 162 9.70 23.55 1.55
CA GLY A 162 11.06 24.06 1.46
C GLY A 162 12.18 23.08 1.85
N GLY A 163 11.85 21.82 2.20
CA GLY A 163 12.87 20.81 2.51
C GLY A 163 12.40 19.64 3.37
N VAL A 164 13.15 19.32 4.41
CA VAL A 164 12.91 18.25 5.38
C VAL A 164 13.02 18.80 6.80
N LYS A 165 12.46 18.07 7.77
CA LYS A 165 12.41 18.47 9.18
C LYS A 165 13.79 18.61 9.81
N GLU A 166 14.67 17.66 9.54
CA GLU A 166 16.03 17.56 10.08
C GLU A 166 16.90 16.74 9.13
N ASP A 167 18.23 16.79 9.30
CA ASP A 167 19.15 16.02 8.46
C ASP A 167 19.16 14.54 8.85
N LEU A 168 19.74 13.70 7.99
CA LEU A 168 19.86 12.27 8.22
C LEU A 168 20.81 11.97 9.41
N PRO A 169 20.52 10.93 10.21
CA PRO A 169 21.45 10.46 11.24
C PRO A 169 22.83 10.10 10.64
N SER A 170 23.89 10.21 11.44
CA SER A 170 25.27 9.99 10.98
C SER A 170 25.53 8.55 10.50
N ASP A 171 24.82 7.57 11.03
CA ASP A 171 24.88 6.14 10.72
C ASP A 171 23.90 5.71 9.62
N PHE A 172 23.14 6.66 9.06
CA PHE A 172 22.10 6.35 8.05
C PHE A 172 22.66 5.60 6.84
N PHE A 173 23.81 6.03 6.30
CA PHE A 173 24.37 5.42 5.11
C PHE A 173 24.93 4.01 5.37
N GLU A 174 25.44 3.73 6.55
CA GLU A 174 25.83 2.37 6.96
C GLU A 174 24.59 1.46 7.02
N ASN A 175 23.54 1.93 7.69
CA ASN A 175 22.30 1.20 7.85
C ASN A 175 21.58 0.94 6.52
N ILE A 176 21.56 1.91 5.58
CA ILE A 176 20.90 1.73 4.28
C ILE A 176 21.65 0.71 3.40
N TYR A 177 22.99 0.70 3.39
CA TYR A 177 23.75 -0.28 2.61
C TYR A 177 23.48 -1.71 3.10
N TRP A 178 23.47 -1.92 4.41
CA TRP A 178 23.06 -3.20 4.99
C TRP A 178 21.62 -3.56 4.58
N LEU A 179 20.71 -2.61 4.71
CA LEU A 179 19.29 -2.80 4.40
C LEU A 179 19.06 -3.18 2.93
N LEU A 180 19.80 -2.58 1.99
CA LEU A 180 19.66 -2.89 0.57
C LEU A 180 20.04 -4.34 0.25
N GLU A 181 21.06 -4.90 0.91
CA GLU A 181 21.40 -6.31 0.74
C GLU A 181 20.32 -7.23 1.34
N GLU A 182 19.74 -6.87 2.49
CA GLU A 182 18.63 -7.61 3.09
C GLU A 182 17.36 -7.56 2.22
N ILE A 183 17.06 -6.41 1.62
CA ILE A 183 15.93 -6.24 0.68
C ILE A 183 16.11 -7.14 -0.54
N LYS A 184 17.31 -7.21 -1.10
CA LYS A 184 17.61 -8.04 -2.26
C LYS A 184 17.35 -9.52 -1.97
N GLN A 185 17.81 -10.00 -0.80
CA GLN A 185 17.52 -11.37 -0.36
C GLN A 185 16.01 -11.59 -0.14
N GLY A 186 15.30 -10.59 0.40
CA GLY A 186 13.86 -10.62 0.58
C GLY A 186 13.10 -10.76 -0.74
N VAL A 187 13.53 -10.05 -1.79
CA VAL A 187 12.95 -10.14 -3.15
C VAL A 187 13.17 -11.52 -3.74
N ASP A 188 14.39 -12.08 -3.65
CA ASP A 188 14.69 -13.43 -4.15
C ASP A 188 13.83 -14.49 -3.44
N GLN A 189 13.61 -14.35 -2.13
CA GLN A 189 12.72 -15.22 -1.36
C GLN A 189 11.26 -15.05 -1.79
N ALA A 190 10.82 -13.82 -2.04
CA ALA A 190 9.48 -13.53 -2.51
C ALA A 190 9.20 -14.23 -3.85
N ASP A 191 10.10 -14.14 -4.79
CA ASP A 191 9.99 -14.83 -6.08
C ASP A 191 9.88 -16.35 -5.92
N SER A 192 10.71 -16.93 -5.08
CA SER A 192 10.68 -18.38 -4.85
C SER A 192 9.41 -18.88 -4.15
N LEU A 193 8.82 -18.06 -3.27
CA LEU A 193 7.65 -18.44 -2.47
C LEU A 193 6.32 -18.25 -3.21
N LEU A 194 6.20 -17.20 -4.04
CA LEU A 194 4.93 -16.82 -4.63
C LEU A 194 4.98 -16.70 -6.16
N SER A 195 5.88 -15.88 -6.71
CA SER A 195 5.82 -15.49 -8.12
C SER A 195 5.82 -16.66 -9.09
N PHE A 196 6.57 -17.71 -8.78
CA PHE A 196 6.67 -18.94 -9.58
C PHE A 196 5.96 -20.15 -8.97
N ASN A 197 5.15 -19.95 -7.92
CA ASN A 197 4.35 -21.02 -7.33
C ASN A 197 3.25 -21.44 -8.30
N GLU A 198 3.15 -22.74 -8.59
CA GLU A 198 2.22 -23.27 -9.58
C GLU A 198 0.75 -22.99 -9.22
N ILE A 199 0.39 -23.08 -7.95
CA ILE A 199 -0.98 -22.81 -7.46
C ILE A 199 -1.31 -21.33 -7.68
N PHE A 200 -0.39 -20.42 -7.33
CA PHE A 200 -0.56 -18.99 -7.51
C PHE A 200 -0.70 -18.62 -8.99
N LEU A 201 0.18 -19.18 -9.85
CA LEU A 201 0.13 -18.97 -11.28
C LEU A 201 -1.20 -19.47 -11.90
N ASN A 202 -1.70 -20.62 -11.45
CA ASN A 202 -2.98 -21.16 -11.94
C ASN A 202 -4.19 -20.32 -11.51
N ARG A 203 -4.09 -19.61 -10.38
CA ARG A 203 -5.14 -18.71 -9.88
C ARG A 203 -5.13 -17.32 -10.49
N THR A 204 -3.98 -16.86 -10.98
CA THR A 204 -3.80 -15.47 -11.42
C THR A 204 -3.61 -15.33 -12.94
N ARG A 205 -3.12 -16.36 -13.61
CA ARG A 205 -2.83 -16.29 -15.05
C ARG A 205 -4.09 -16.00 -15.88
N ASN A 206 -4.04 -14.95 -16.67
CA ASN A 206 -5.13 -14.45 -17.52
C ASN A 206 -6.37 -13.97 -16.76
N ILE A 207 -6.24 -13.65 -15.48
CA ILE A 207 -7.31 -13.09 -14.66
C ILE A 207 -6.95 -11.64 -14.32
N GLY A 208 -7.91 -10.72 -14.43
CA GLY A 208 -7.72 -9.31 -14.08
C GLY A 208 -6.69 -8.60 -14.95
N LEU A 209 -6.65 -8.88 -16.24
CA LEU A 209 -5.72 -8.22 -17.17
C LEU A 209 -6.00 -6.71 -17.22
N ILE A 210 -4.94 -5.94 -16.99
CA ILE A 210 -4.95 -4.48 -17.17
C ILE A 210 -4.41 -4.23 -18.58
N ASN A 211 -5.26 -3.66 -19.46
CA ASN A 211 -4.91 -3.31 -20.84
C ASN A 211 -4.41 -1.86 -20.94
#